data_07aefe306fe3df4e09907865169a8b64
#
_entry.id   07aefe306fe3df4e09907865169a8b64
#
_cell.length_a   1.000
_cell.length_b   1.000
_cell.length_c   1.000
_cell.angle_alpha   90.00
_cell.angle_beta   90.00
_cell.angle_gamma   90.00
#
_symmetry.space_group_name_H-M   'P 1'
#
loop_
_entity.id
_entity.type
_entity.pdbx_description
1 polymer ?
#
loop_
_entity_poly.entity_id
_entity_poly.type
_entity_poly.pdbx_seq_one_letter_code
_entity_poly.pdbx_strand_id
1 'polypeptide(L)'
;PIERKLKRDLSRGRGGVDAALDLHGLNQAEAHHALRHFLGAAQARGDKLVIVVTGKGGKPGGSSWIDEPGVLKRLAPHWLRAPDLRPIVLGFEEAARQHGGAGALYVRLRRAR
;
A
#
# COMPACT_ATOMS: atom_id res chain seq x y z
N PRO A 1 -22.00 1.01 4.68
CA PRO A 1 -20.81 1.81 4.97
C PRO A 1 -19.97 2.05 3.71
N ILE A 2 -19.32 3.18 3.69
CA ILE A 2 -18.47 3.56 2.56
C ILE A 2 -17.41 2.51 2.27
N GLU A 3 -16.81 1.97 3.31
CA GLU A 3 -15.76 0.98 3.13
C GLU A 3 -16.24 -0.29 2.45
N ARG A 4 -17.42 -0.75 2.82
CA ARG A 4 -17.99 -1.93 2.19
C ARG A 4 -18.23 -1.67 0.71
N LYS A 5 -18.74 -0.49 0.38
CA LYS A 5 -18.98 -0.12 -1.00
C LYS A 5 -17.68 -0.07 -1.79
N LEU A 6 -16.65 0.55 -1.23
CA LEU A 6 -15.36 0.63 -1.88
C LEU A 6 -14.78 -0.76 -2.11
N LYS A 7 -14.81 -1.62 -1.12
CA LYS A 7 -14.28 -2.97 -1.29
C LYS A 7 -15.05 -3.74 -2.35
N ARG A 8 -16.36 -3.58 -2.40
CA ARG A 8 -17.17 -4.24 -3.40
C ARG A 8 -16.83 -3.74 -4.80
N ASP A 9 -16.70 -2.42 -4.96
CA ASP A 9 -16.37 -1.83 -6.24
C ASP A 9 -14.98 -2.28 -6.71
N LEU A 10 -14.03 -2.33 -5.79
CA LEU A 10 -12.69 -2.80 -6.09
C LEU A 10 -12.68 -4.27 -6.51
N SER A 11 -13.54 -5.07 -5.89
CA SER A 11 -13.66 -6.49 -6.25
C SER A 11 -14.06 -6.68 -7.71
N ARG A 12 -14.74 -5.71 -8.27
CA ARG A 12 -15.15 -5.75 -9.68
C ARG A 12 -14.09 -5.21 -10.61
N GLY A 13 -12.91 -4.87 -10.07
CA GLY A 13 -11.81 -4.34 -10.87
C GLY A 13 -11.98 -2.91 -11.30
N ARG A 14 -12.77 -2.14 -10.56
CA ARG A 14 -12.98 -0.72 -10.85
C ARG A 14 -13.38 -0.02 -9.56
N GLY A 15 -13.83 1.16 -9.62
CA GLY A 15 -14.49 1.74 -8.47
C GLY A 15 -13.56 2.36 -7.47
N GLY A 16 -12.83 3.32 -7.86
CA GLY A 16 -12.22 4.21 -6.92
C GLY A 16 -10.78 4.00 -6.56
N VAL A 17 -10.15 2.96 -7.04
CA VAL A 17 -8.70 2.83 -6.86
C VAL A 17 -8.03 3.63 -7.96
N ASP A 18 -7.28 4.65 -7.56
CA ASP A 18 -6.68 5.58 -8.50
C ASP A 18 -5.33 5.12 -9.00
N ALA A 19 -4.60 4.35 -8.20
CA ALA A 19 -3.27 3.90 -8.57
C ALA A 19 -2.86 2.71 -7.70
N ALA A 20 -1.85 1.99 -8.13
CA ALA A 20 -1.34 0.84 -7.40
C ALA A 20 0.19 0.84 -7.41
N LEU A 21 0.79 0.39 -6.33
CA LEU A 21 2.22 0.24 -6.20
C LEU A 21 2.53 -1.15 -5.67
N ASP A 22 3.38 -1.87 -6.36
CA ASP A 22 3.80 -3.19 -5.93
C ASP A 22 5.22 -3.12 -5.38
N LEU A 23 5.36 -3.40 -4.10
CA LEU A 23 6.64 -3.37 -3.41
C LEU A 23 7.32 -4.73 -3.31
N HIS A 24 6.60 -5.79 -3.69
CA HIS A 24 7.16 -7.13 -3.48
C HIS A 24 8.45 -7.28 -4.28
N GLY A 25 9.41 -7.98 -3.72
CA GLY A 25 10.70 -8.16 -4.38
C GLY A 25 11.70 -7.05 -4.16
N LEU A 26 11.28 -5.91 -3.63
CA LEU A 26 12.20 -4.83 -3.28
C LEU A 26 12.77 -5.07 -1.89
N ASN A 27 14.01 -4.61 -1.68
CA ASN A 27 14.54 -4.63 -0.33
C ASN A 27 13.92 -3.50 0.48
N GLN A 28 14.20 -3.50 1.77
CA GLN A 28 13.58 -2.56 2.69
C GLN A 28 13.81 -1.10 2.29
N ALA A 29 15.04 -0.73 1.97
CA ALA A 29 15.37 0.64 1.61
C ALA A 29 14.70 1.06 0.31
N GLU A 30 14.72 0.18 -0.69
CA GLU A 30 14.07 0.45 -1.97
C GLU A 30 12.56 0.61 -1.81
N ALA A 31 11.96 -0.26 -1.01
CA ALA A 31 10.51 -0.24 -0.80
C ALA A 31 10.09 1.04 -0.08
N HIS A 32 10.84 1.43 0.95
CA HIS A 32 10.52 2.63 1.70
C HIS A 32 10.58 3.87 0.81
N HIS A 33 11.63 3.97 0.01
CA HIS A 33 11.78 5.07 -0.93
C HIS A 33 10.65 5.09 -1.96
N ALA A 34 10.36 3.93 -2.55
CA ALA A 34 9.31 3.81 -3.56
C ALA A 34 7.94 4.20 -2.99
N LEU A 35 7.65 3.77 -1.77
CA LEU A 35 6.38 4.09 -1.13
C LEU A 35 6.22 5.59 -0.92
N ARG A 36 7.24 6.24 -0.38
CA ARG A 36 7.19 7.68 -0.14
C ARG A 36 7.00 8.45 -1.44
N HIS A 37 7.76 8.10 -2.44
CA HIS A 37 7.68 8.77 -3.75
C HIS A 37 6.31 8.57 -4.39
N PHE A 38 5.82 7.34 -4.36
CA PHE A 38 4.52 6.99 -4.94
C PHE A 38 3.38 7.77 -4.27
N LEU A 39 3.37 7.78 -2.95
CA LEU A 39 2.29 8.45 -2.21
C LEU A 39 2.31 9.96 -2.42
N GLY A 40 3.50 10.56 -2.46
CA GLY A 40 3.61 11.98 -2.74
C GLY A 40 3.10 12.34 -4.12
N ALA A 41 3.46 11.55 -5.12
CA ALA A 41 2.99 11.78 -6.48
C ALA A 41 1.49 11.57 -6.61
N ALA A 42 0.96 10.54 -5.95
CA ALA A 42 -0.48 10.27 -5.97
C ALA A 42 -1.26 11.42 -5.35
N GLN A 43 -0.80 11.93 -4.21
CA GLN A 43 -1.45 13.07 -3.58
C GLN A 43 -1.42 14.29 -4.49
N ALA A 44 -0.29 14.54 -5.14
CA ALA A 44 -0.14 15.70 -6.03
C ALA A 44 -1.11 15.61 -7.20
N ARG A 45 -1.43 14.40 -7.68
CA ARG A 45 -2.41 14.23 -8.77
C ARG A 45 -3.86 14.36 -8.30
N GLY A 46 -4.08 14.34 -6.99
CA GLY A 46 -5.43 14.35 -6.46
C GLY A 46 -6.03 12.97 -6.25
N ASP A 47 -5.20 11.93 -6.28
CA ASP A 47 -5.68 10.57 -6.02
C ASP A 47 -6.24 10.48 -4.61
N LYS A 48 -7.32 9.71 -4.44
CA LYS A 48 -7.99 9.58 -3.16
C LYS A 48 -7.73 8.23 -2.50
N LEU A 49 -7.61 7.18 -3.31
CA LEU A 49 -7.45 5.83 -2.82
C LEU A 49 -6.45 5.10 -3.71
N VAL A 50 -5.42 4.54 -3.07
CA VAL A 50 -4.42 3.75 -3.78
C VAL A 50 -4.27 2.41 -3.10
N ILE A 51 -3.67 1.46 -3.81
CA ILE A 51 -3.38 0.14 -3.27
C ILE A 51 -1.87 -0.05 -3.24
N VAL A 52 -1.37 -0.59 -2.15
CA VAL A 52 0.06 -0.89 -1.97
C VAL A 52 0.21 -2.38 -1.71
N VAL A 53 0.89 -3.07 -2.60
CA VAL A 53 1.09 -4.51 -2.50
C VAL A 53 2.45 -4.79 -1.86
N THR A 54 2.44 -5.47 -0.73
CA THR A 54 3.67 -5.83 -0.02
C THR A 54 4.03 -7.30 -0.18
N GLY A 55 3.08 -8.10 -0.65
CA GLY A 55 3.20 -9.55 -0.60
C GLY A 55 2.80 -10.10 0.75
N LYS A 56 2.53 -11.40 0.79
CA LYS A 56 2.01 -12.04 2.01
C LYS A 56 3.10 -12.52 2.96
N GLY A 57 4.32 -12.20 2.67
CA GLY A 57 5.43 -12.78 3.39
C GLY A 57 6.02 -13.87 2.56
N GLY A 58 7.29 -13.85 2.39
CA GLY A 58 7.95 -14.73 1.47
C GLY A 58 7.98 -16.18 1.93
N LYS A 59 8.16 -17.07 0.98
CA LYS A 59 8.54 -18.42 1.27
C LYS A 59 9.98 -18.43 1.73
N PRO A 60 10.37 -19.38 2.57
CA PRO A 60 11.78 -19.54 2.90
C PRO A 60 12.59 -19.64 1.60
N GLY A 61 13.66 -18.90 1.51
CA GLY A 61 14.48 -18.89 0.31
C GLY A 61 13.97 -18.02 -0.81
N GLY A 62 13.06 -17.09 -0.50
CA GLY A 62 12.57 -16.15 -1.49
C GLY A 62 13.65 -15.26 -2.07
N SER A 63 13.27 -14.44 -3.03
CA SER A 63 14.21 -13.68 -3.86
C SER A 63 15.13 -12.75 -3.07
N SER A 64 14.75 -12.33 -1.89
CA SER A 64 15.59 -11.45 -1.09
C SER A 64 16.15 -12.19 0.10
N TRP A 65 17.36 -12.68 -0.05
CA TRP A 65 18.07 -13.27 1.06
C TRP A 65 18.61 -12.22 2.03
N ILE A 66 18.53 -10.95 1.64
CA ILE A 66 18.99 -9.84 2.47
C ILE A 66 17.96 -9.49 3.54
N ASP A 67 16.68 -9.52 3.18
CA ASP A 67 15.60 -9.17 4.08
C ASP A 67 14.82 -10.41 4.50
N GLU A 68 14.29 -10.38 5.70
CA GLU A 68 13.43 -11.44 6.20
C GLU A 68 12.17 -11.56 5.35
N PRO A 69 11.65 -12.78 5.13
CA PRO A 69 10.35 -12.95 4.52
C PRO A 69 9.29 -12.17 5.28
N GLY A 70 8.45 -11.43 4.56
CA GLY A 70 7.36 -10.68 5.18
C GLY A 70 7.76 -9.36 5.81
N VAL A 71 9.02 -8.92 5.63
CA VAL A 71 9.47 -7.68 6.24
C VAL A 71 8.65 -6.49 5.74
N LEU A 72 8.32 -6.45 4.46
CA LEU A 72 7.57 -5.34 3.91
C LEU A 72 6.14 -5.31 4.44
N LYS A 73 5.52 -6.46 4.59
CA LYS A 73 4.19 -6.56 5.17
C LYS A 73 4.18 -6.02 6.59
N ARG A 74 5.23 -6.30 7.35
CA ARG A 74 5.34 -5.85 8.73
C ARG A 74 5.65 -4.36 8.81
N LEU A 75 6.54 -3.87 7.95
CA LEU A 75 7.02 -2.49 8.03
C LEU A 75 6.10 -1.46 7.38
N ALA A 76 5.37 -1.82 6.34
CA ALA A 76 4.54 -0.84 5.64
C ALA A 76 3.56 -0.11 6.57
N PRO A 77 2.86 -0.78 7.50
CA PRO A 77 2.00 -0.05 8.42
C PRO A 77 2.75 0.99 9.27
N HIS A 78 3.97 0.66 9.68
CA HIS A 78 4.78 1.61 10.45
C HIS A 78 5.14 2.83 9.62
N TRP A 79 5.55 2.60 8.37
CA TRP A 79 5.88 3.69 7.47
C TRP A 79 4.68 4.58 7.22
N LEU A 80 3.50 3.97 7.02
CA LEU A 80 2.29 4.74 6.74
C LEU A 80 1.84 5.58 7.94
N ARG A 81 2.22 5.20 9.14
CA ARG A 81 1.90 5.95 10.35
C ARG A 81 2.98 6.97 10.73
N ALA A 82 4.11 6.93 10.05
CA ALA A 82 5.25 7.79 10.42
C ALA A 82 4.94 9.26 10.18
N PRO A 83 5.57 10.16 10.97
CA PRO A 83 5.27 11.59 10.85
C PRO A 83 5.48 12.18 9.46
N ASP A 84 6.46 11.68 8.71
CA ASP A 84 6.74 12.18 7.37
C ASP A 84 5.62 11.87 6.38
N LEU A 85 4.80 10.85 6.62
CA LEU A 85 3.69 10.51 5.74
C LEU A 85 2.33 10.98 6.26
N ARG A 86 2.26 11.52 7.47
CA ARG A 86 1.01 12.05 8.00
C ARG A 86 0.32 13.08 7.11
N PRO A 87 1.06 13.99 6.48
CA PRO A 87 0.39 14.95 5.60
C PRO A 87 -0.25 14.32 4.37
N ILE A 88 0.12 13.09 4.07
CA ILE A 88 -0.35 12.40 2.88
C ILE A 88 -1.38 11.33 3.19
N VAL A 89 -1.14 10.55 4.25
CA VAL A 89 -1.96 9.37 4.55
C VAL A 89 -3.07 9.72 5.52
N LEU A 90 -4.31 9.55 5.08
CA LEU A 90 -5.48 9.72 5.93
C LEU A 90 -5.75 8.46 6.75
N GLY A 91 -5.59 7.30 6.14
CA GLY A 91 -5.78 6.02 6.79
C GLY A 91 -5.47 4.88 5.86
N PHE A 92 -5.42 3.68 6.37
CA PHE A 92 -5.16 2.50 5.55
C PHE A 92 -5.77 1.26 6.21
N GLU A 93 -6.02 0.24 5.38
CA GLU A 93 -6.54 -1.03 5.88
C GLU A 93 -6.17 -2.15 4.92
N GLU A 94 -6.26 -3.39 5.41
CA GLU A 94 -5.98 -4.57 4.60
C GLU A 94 -6.94 -4.63 3.41
N ALA A 95 -6.42 -4.97 2.25
CA ALA A 95 -7.20 -5.03 1.03
C ALA A 95 -8.15 -6.23 1.02
N ALA A 96 -9.15 -6.16 0.17
CA ALA A 96 -10.02 -7.29 -0.06
C ALA A 96 -9.21 -8.44 -0.67
N ARG A 97 -9.68 -9.68 -0.47
CA ARG A 97 -8.97 -10.86 -0.94
C ARG A 97 -8.65 -10.79 -2.43
N GLN A 98 -9.57 -10.28 -3.24
CA GLN A 98 -9.37 -10.16 -4.67
C GLN A 98 -8.26 -9.19 -5.06
N HIS A 99 -7.88 -8.32 -4.14
CA HIS A 99 -6.83 -7.33 -4.37
C HIS A 99 -5.57 -7.60 -3.55
N GLY A 100 -5.41 -8.83 -3.10
CA GLY A 100 -4.20 -9.22 -2.39
C GLY A 100 -4.39 -9.56 -0.93
N GLY A 101 -5.56 -9.29 -0.36
CA GLY A 101 -5.83 -9.63 1.03
C GLY A 101 -4.75 -9.15 1.97
N ALA A 102 -4.19 -10.07 2.75
CA ALA A 102 -3.17 -9.72 3.73
C ALA A 102 -1.86 -9.23 3.12
N GLY A 103 -1.69 -9.38 1.80
CA GLY A 103 -0.50 -8.92 1.09
C GLY A 103 -0.65 -7.56 0.47
N ALA A 104 -1.72 -6.83 0.75
CA ALA A 104 -1.94 -5.52 0.16
C ALA A 104 -2.73 -4.65 1.12
N LEU A 105 -2.56 -3.33 0.96
CA LEU A 105 -3.24 -2.34 1.79
C LEU A 105 -3.93 -1.32 0.90
N TYR A 106 -5.16 -0.98 1.25
CA TYR A 106 -5.78 0.23 0.70
C TYR A 106 -5.26 1.40 1.51
N VAL A 107 -4.85 2.47 0.83
CA VAL A 107 -4.37 3.67 1.48
C VAL A 107 -5.21 4.85 1.00
N ARG A 108 -5.86 5.52 1.93
CA ARG A 108 -6.64 6.73 1.63
C ARG A 108 -5.72 7.92 1.81
N LEU A 109 -5.81 8.84 0.87
CA LEU A 109 -4.92 10.00 0.85
C LEU A 109 -5.64 11.26 1.27
N ARG A 110 -4.92 12.10 2.00
CA ARG A 110 -5.38 13.44 2.32
C ARG A 110 -5.28 14.29 1.08
N ARG A 111 -6.17 15.27 0.98
CA ARG A 111 -6.10 16.22 -0.11
C ARG A 111 -4.83 17.06 0.05
N ALA A 112 -4.15 17.33 -1.06
CA ALA A 112 -3.02 18.24 -1.06
C ALA A 112 -3.51 19.66 -0.83
N ARG A 113 -2.73 20.45 -0.16
CA ARG A 113 -3.06 21.84 0.08
C ARG A 113 -2.47 22.75 -0.98
#